data_bd30e88d37327ac84f02ace8093ca275
#
_entry.id   bd30e88d37327ac84f02ace8093ca275
#
_cell.length_a   1.000
_cell.length_b   1.000
_cell.length_c   1.000
_cell.angle_alpha   90.00
_cell.angle_beta   90.00
_cell.angle_gamma   90.00
#
_symmetry.space_group_name_H-M   'P 1'
#
loop_
_entity.id
_entity.type
_entity.pdbx_description
1 polymer ?
#
loop_
_entity_poly.entity_id
_entity_poly.type
_entity_poly.pdbx_seq_one_letter_code
_entity_poly.pdbx_strand_id
1 'polypeptide(L)'
;MIYTVTLNPSLDYVVDVDDFELGRTNRAVSERLYAGGKGINVSFVLKNLGFKSTALGFSAGFTGEEIKKQIQERGITENFITVLNGQSRINIKLRGQQETEINGMGPDIEKEHIQQLLKKLSVLSTGDYLILAGSVPMKINDTIYYDILNSQGKEWLIGSKDIRTAFEIYQPTAIKGKILKSFFPCVCRFP
;
A
#
# COMPACT_ATOMS: atom_id res chain seq x y z
N MET A 1 3.89 -13.28 -12.85
CA MET A 1 2.93 -12.92 -11.78
C MET A 1 2.98 -11.43 -11.50
N ILE A 2 1.95 -10.87 -10.80
CA ILE A 2 1.93 -9.47 -10.36
C ILE A 2 1.89 -9.47 -8.84
N TYR A 3 2.82 -8.74 -8.23
CA TYR A 3 2.91 -8.56 -6.78
C TYR A 3 2.70 -7.10 -6.44
N THR A 4 1.85 -6.81 -5.47
CA THR A 4 1.64 -5.46 -4.96
C THR A 4 2.10 -5.38 -3.52
N VAL A 5 2.83 -4.35 -3.15
CA VAL A 5 3.29 -4.14 -1.78
C VAL A 5 2.65 -2.88 -1.21
N THR A 6 2.01 -3.04 -0.06
CA THR A 6 1.46 -1.94 0.75
C THR A 6 2.11 -1.98 2.13
N LEU A 7 3.08 -1.10 2.37
CA LEU A 7 3.82 -1.09 3.63
C LEU A 7 2.96 -0.63 4.82
N ASN A 8 1.95 0.22 4.58
CA ASN A 8 1.08 0.76 5.61
C ASN A 8 -0.40 0.68 5.17
N PRO A 9 -0.97 -0.54 5.10
CA PRO A 9 -2.37 -0.72 4.76
C PRO A 9 -3.28 -0.06 5.81
N SER A 10 -4.51 0.22 5.41
CA SER A 10 -5.49 0.85 6.28
C SER A 10 -6.84 0.15 6.21
N LEU A 11 -7.61 0.31 7.26
CA LEU A 11 -9.03 0.10 7.24
C LEU A 11 -9.67 1.50 7.12
N ASP A 12 -10.22 1.81 5.96
CA ASP A 12 -10.80 3.13 5.68
C ASP A 12 -12.25 3.15 6.15
N TYR A 13 -12.52 3.93 7.19
CA TYR A 13 -13.85 4.15 7.74
C TYR A 13 -14.44 5.44 7.16
N VAL A 14 -15.39 5.27 6.25
CA VAL A 14 -16.11 6.37 5.59
C VAL A 14 -17.40 6.63 6.35
N VAL A 15 -17.57 7.86 6.82
CA VAL A 15 -18.73 8.30 7.62
C VAL A 15 -19.35 9.50 6.94
N ASP A 16 -20.63 9.39 6.57
CA ASP A 16 -21.39 10.49 6.01
C ASP A 16 -22.20 11.16 7.15
N VAL A 17 -22.07 12.48 7.30
CA VAL A 17 -22.78 13.30 8.30
C VAL A 17 -23.29 14.56 7.61
N ASP A 18 -24.62 14.76 7.59
CA ASP A 18 -25.21 15.87 6.83
C ASP A 18 -24.83 17.25 7.38
N ASP A 19 -25.01 17.46 8.68
CA ASP A 19 -24.75 18.75 9.34
C ASP A 19 -23.70 18.56 10.45
N PHE A 20 -22.43 18.38 10.03
CA PHE A 20 -21.34 18.21 10.96
C PHE A 20 -21.02 19.50 11.73
N GLU A 21 -21.12 19.44 13.06
CA GLU A 21 -20.75 20.52 13.97
C GLU A 21 -19.61 20.12 14.91
N LEU A 22 -18.56 20.94 14.95
CA LEU A 22 -17.47 20.78 15.93
C LEU A 22 -18.00 20.98 17.37
N GLY A 23 -17.53 20.11 18.28
CA GLY A 23 -17.89 20.21 19.69
C GLY A 23 -19.30 19.70 20.02
N ARG A 24 -19.99 19.10 19.08
CA ARG A 24 -21.33 18.53 19.24
C ARG A 24 -21.32 17.02 19.06
N THR A 25 -22.37 16.36 19.51
CA THR A 25 -22.63 14.96 19.15
C THR A 25 -23.22 14.93 17.75
N ASN A 26 -22.45 14.43 16.80
CA ASN A 26 -22.91 14.21 15.43
C ASN A 26 -23.35 12.75 15.26
N ARG A 27 -24.33 12.49 14.38
CA ARG A 27 -24.78 11.15 14.06
C ARG A 27 -24.57 10.89 12.58
N ALA A 28 -23.95 9.74 12.26
CA ALA A 28 -23.78 9.31 10.90
C ALA A 28 -25.14 8.98 10.25
N VAL A 29 -25.31 9.37 9.00
CA VAL A 29 -26.43 8.94 8.15
C VAL A 29 -26.08 7.70 7.37
N SER A 30 -24.80 7.48 7.10
CA SER A 30 -24.26 6.22 6.58
C SER A 30 -22.84 6.00 7.04
N GLU A 31 -22.45 4.72 7.08
CA GLU A 31 -21.07 4.34 7.41
C GLU A 31 -20.63 3.11 6.61
N ARG A 32 -19.37 3.07 6.23
CA ARG A 32 -18.79 1.98 5.44
C ARG A 32 -17.35 1.76 5.82
N LEU A 33 -16.92 0.50 5.75
CA LEU A 33 -15.58 0.07 6.13
C LEU A 33 -14.92 -0.68 4.97
N TYR A 34 -13.77 -0.19 4.52
CA TYR A 34 -13.07 -0.76 3.37
C TYR A 34 -11.60 -1.04 3.68
N ALA A 35 -11.11 -2.18 3.19
CA ALA A 35 -9.68 -2.39 3.10
C ALA A 35 -9.07 -1.36 2.15
N GLY A 36 -8.08 -0.61 2.65
CA GLY A 36 -7.41 0.47 1.95
C GLY A 36 -5.90 0.31 1.91
N GLY A 37 -5.29 1.20 1.16
CA GLY A 37 -3.87 1.23 0.86
C GLY A 37 -3.61 1.17 -0.64
N LYS A 38 -2.70 1.99 -1.14
CA LYS A 38 -2.50 2.18 -2.58
C LYS A 38 -2.20 0.87 -3.32
N GLY A 39 -1.33 0.00 -2.78
CA GLY A 39 -1.02 -1.29 -3.40
C GLY A 39 -2.22 -2.25 -3.36
N ILE A 40 -3.00 -2.26 -2.29
CA ILE A 40 -4.25 -3.04 -2.20
C ILE A 40 -5.25 -2.56 -3.26
N ASN A 41 -5.41 -1.23 -3.41
CA ASN A 41 -6.30 -0.67 -4.42
C ASN A 41 -5.85 -1.06 -5.84
N VAL A 42 -4.55 -1.12 -6.10
CA VAL A 42 -4.04 -1.64 -7.37
C VAL A 42 -4.42 -3.10 -7.56
N SER A 43 -4.32 -3.94 -6.53
CA SER A 43 -4.77 -5.34 -6.61
C SER A 43 -6.27 -5.45 -6.91
N PHE A 44 -7.10 -4.58 -6.35
CA PHE A 44 -8.54 -4.53 -6.66
C PHE A 44 -8.79 -4.16 -8.12
N VAL A 45 -8.08 -3.14 -8.63
CA VAL A 45 -8.18 -2.75 -10.05
C VAL A 45 -7.71 -3.88 -10.97
N LEU A 46 -6.57 -4.50 -10.67
CA LEU A 46 -6.05 -5.64 -11.44
C LEU A 46 -7.07 -6.78 -11.48
N LYS A 47 -7.69 -7.10 -10.35
CA LYS A 47 -8.74 -8.13 -10.28
C LYS A 47 -9.93 -7.80 -11.17
N ASN A 48 -10.41 -6.55 -11.15
CA ASN A 48 -11.51 -6.10 -12.00
C ASN A 48 -11.16 -6.15 -13.50
N LEU A 49 -9.87 -6.00 -13.84
CA LEU A 49 -9.36 -6.14 -15.20
C LEU A 49 -9.06 -7.60 -15.59
N GLY A 50 -9.36 -8.57 -14.73
CA GLY A 50 -9.13 -10.00 -14.98
C GLY A 50 -7.72 -10.50 -14.68
N PHE A 51 -6.84 -9.67 -14.12
CA PHE A 51 -5.49 -10.08 -13.75
C PHE A 51 -5.43 -10.66 -12.33
N LYS A 52 -4.58 -11.69 -12.17
CA LYS A 52 -4.26 -12.24 -10.84
C LYS A 52 -3.08 -11.47 -10.24
N SER A 53 -3.19 -11.12 -8.96
CA SER A 53 -2.10 -10.52 -8.19
C SER A 53 -2.00 -11.13 -6.80
N THR A 54 -0.82 -11.00 -6.19
CA THR A 54 -0.57 -11.30 -4.78
C THR A 54 -0.29 -10.01 -4.04
N ALA A 55 -1.11 -9.69 -3.04
CA ALA A 55 -0.93 -8.53 -2.18
C ALA A 55 -0.01 -8.87 -1.01
N LEU A 56 1.03 -8.06 -0.82
CA LEU A 56 2.05 -8.17 0.22
C LEU A 56 2.06 -6.88 1.07
N GLY A 57 2.55 -6.98 2.27
CA GLY A 57 2.70 -5.84 3.18
C GLY A 57 2.70 -6.28 4.63
N PHE A 58 2.36 -5.36 5.53
CA PHE A 58 2.29 -5.62 6.96
C PHE A 58 0.86 -5.48 7.45
N SER A 59 0.42 -6.39 8.33
CA SER A 59 -0.89 -6.32 8.97
C SER A 59 -0.75 -6.56 10.47
N ALA A 60 -1.56 -5.87 11.28
CA ALA A 60 -1.52 -6.00 12.74
C ALA A 60 -2.92 -5.92 13.34
N GLY A 61 -3.15 -6.69 14.40
CA GLY A 61 -4.36 -6.65 15.18
C GLY A 61 -5.63 -7.00 14.41
N PHE A 62 -6.78 -6.71 15.01
CA PHE A 62 -8.08 -7.05 14.40
C PHE A 62 -8.33 -6.28 13.09
N THR A 63 -7.84 -5.05 12.97
CA THR A 63 -7.95 -4.26 11.74
C THR A 63 -7.15 -4.88 10.60
N GLY A 64 -5.99 -5.46 10.91
CA GLY A 64 -5.18 -6.19 9.93
C GLY A 64 -5.87 -7.47 9.46
N GLU A 65 -6.53 -8.20 10.37
CA GLU A 65 -7.30 -9.40 10.01
C GLU A 65 -8.51 -9.04 9.12
N GLU A 66 -9.22 -7.97 9.44
CA GLU A 66 -10.33 -7.50 8.60
C GLU A 66 -9.87 -7.07 7.20
N ILE A 67 -8.72 -6.38 7.10
CA ILE A 67 -8.12 -6.03 5.80
C ILE A 67 -7.84 -7.30 4.99
N LYS A 68 -7.18 -8.30 5.57
CA LYS A 68 -6.89 -9.58 4.90
C LYS A 68 -8.16 -10.28 4.43
N LYS A 69 -9.16 -10.36 5.29
CA LYS A 69 -10.45 -10.95 4.99
C LYS A 69 -11.10 -10.29 3.77
N GLN A 70 -11.17 -8.95 3.74
CA GLN A 70 -11.77 -8.22 2.60
C GLN A 70 -11.00 -8.41 1.30
N ILE A 71 -9.67 -8.55 1.34
CA ILE A 71 -8.84 -8.87 0.18
C ILE A 71 -9.18 -10.27 -0.34
N GLN A 72 -9.28 -11.26 0.56
CA GLN A 72 -9.60 -12.64 0.24
C GLN A 72 -11.03 -12.78 -0.31
N GLU A 73 -12.01 -12.10 0.27
CA GLU A 73 -13.41 -12.08 -0.19
C GLU A 73 -13.53 -11.55 -1.63
N ARG A 74 -12.63 -10.66 -2.05
CA ARG A 74 -12.52 -10.20 -3.43
C ARG A 74 -11.76 -11.17 -4.34
N GLY A 75 -11.35 -12.34 -3.83
CA GLY A 75 -10.64 -13.37 -4.57
C GLY A 75 -9.23 -12.95 -4.99
N ILE A 76 -8.54 -12.16 -4.17
CA ILE A 76 -7.15 -11.78 -4.33
C ILE A 76 -6.32 -12.58 -3.33
N THR A 77 -5.20 -13.11 -3.80
CA THR A 77 -4.24 -13.80 -2.92
C THR A 77 -3.54 -12.75 -2.05
N GLU A 78 -3.62 -12.92 -0.74
CA GLU A 78 -2.84 -12.11 0.20
C GLU A 78 -1.71 -12.93 0.81
N ASN A 79 -0.58 -12.30 1.09
CA ASN A 79 0.57 -12.90 1.75
C ASN A 79 1.24 -11.87 2.67
N PHE A 80 0.44 -11.24 3.51
CA PHE A 80 0.90 -10.23 4.46
C PHE A 80 1.81 -10.83 5.53
N ILE A 81 2.65 -9.98 6.12
CA ILE A 81 3.43 -10.26 7.30
C ILE A 81 2.64 -9.76 8.51
N THR A 82 2.35 -10.65 9.44
CA THR A 82 1.65 -10.28 10.66
C THR A 82 2.62 -9.65 11.66
N VAL A 83 2.32 -8.43 12.06
CA VAL A 83 3.00 -7.71 13.15
C VAL A 83 2.22 -7.98 14.43
N LEU A 84 2.91 -8.51 15.44
CA LEU A 84 2.26 -8.98 16.66
C LEU A 84 1.74 -7.83 17.54
N ASN A 85 2.41 -6.68 17.51
CA ASN A 85 2.09 -5.54 18.35
C ASN A 85 1.42 -4.42 17.54
N GLY A 86 0.41 -3.79 18.14
CA GLY A 86 -0.32 -2.69 17.53
C GLY A 86 -1.47 -3.14 16.63
N GLN A 87 -1.88 -2.25 15.75
CA GLN A 87 -3.00 -2.45 14.82
C GLN A 87 -2.66 -1.80 13.48
N SER A 88 -3.13 -2.39 12.39
CA SER A 88 -3.18 -1.70 11.10
C SER A 88 -3.99 -0.42 11.25
N ARG A 89 -3.56 0.65 10.59
CA ARG A 89 -4.19 1.96 10.79
C ARG A 89 -5.65 1.99 10.35
N ILE A 90 -6.43 2.80 11.06
CA ILE A 90 -7.76 3.21 10.62
C ILE A 90 -7.62 4.62 10.06
N ASN A 91 -8.14 4.85 8.86
CA ASN A 91 -8.32 6.18 8.32
C ASN A 91 -9.80 6.53 8.40
N ILE A 92 -10.11 7.68 8.94
CA ILE A 92 -11.48 8.21 8.99
C ILE A 92 -11.65 9.17 7.83
N LYS A 93 -12.69 8.96 7.02
CA LYS A 93 -13.11 9.86 5.95
C LYS A 93 -14.48 10.39 6.31
N LEU A 94 -14.48 11.55 6.94
CA LEU A 94 -15.70 12.25 7.32
C LEU A 94 -16.20 13.03 6.11
N ARG A 95 -17.39 12.71 5.65
CA ARG A 95 -18.08 13.37 4.54
C ARG A 95 -19.27 14.13 5.05
N GLY A 96 -19.30 15.40 4.78
CA GLY A 96 -20.35 16.33 5.08
C GLY A 96 -20.35 17.46 4.05
N GLN A 97 -20.52 18.70 4.48
CA GLN A 97 -20.35 19.87 3.61
C GLN A 97 -18.91 19.94 3.03
N GLN A 98 -17.94 19.42 3.77
CA GLN A 98 -16.55 19.27 3.33
C GLN A 98 -16.07 17.87 3.71
N GLU A 99 -15.18 17.29 2.90
CA GLU A 99 -14.54 16.03 3.23
C GLU A 99 -13.30 16.29 4.11
N THR A 100 -13.23 15.60 5.24
CA THR A 100 -12.11 15.67 6.17
C THR A 100 -11.53 14.26 6.34
N GLU A 101 -10.22 14.12 6.19
CA GLU A 101 -9.52 12.86 6.41
C GLU A 101 -8.66 12.92 7.67
N ILE A 102 -8.76 11.88 8.51
CA ILE A 102 -7.87 11.65 9.65
C ILE A 102 -7.17 10.31 9.42
N ASN A 103 -5.87 10.36 9.16
CA ASN A 103 -5.08 9.18 8.84
C ASN A 103 -4.36 8.66 10.07
N GLY A 104 -4.63 7.40 10.45
CA GLY A 104 -3.93 6.72 11.52
C GLY A 104 -2.47 6.40 11.17
N MET A 105 -1.65 6.11 12.19
CA MET A 105 -0.21 5.87 12.03
C MET A 105 0.11 4.46 11.58
N GLY A 106 -0.60 3.46 12.10
CA GLY A 106 -0.32 2.04 11.88
C GLY A 106 0.65 1.45 12.92
N PRO A 107 1.00 0.16 12.78
CA PRO A 107 1.86 -0.52 13.71
C PRO A 107 3.33 -0.14 13.51
N ASP A 108 4.13 -0.40 14.54
CA ASP A 108 5.58 -0.27 14.45
C ASP A 108 6.17 -1.45 13.65
N ILE A 109 6.83 -1.14 12.56
CA ILE A 109 7.50 -2.12 11.72
C ILE A 109 8.98 -2.17 12.07
N GLU A 110 9.43 -3.32 12.51
CA GLU A 110 10.81 -3.58 12.93
C GLU A 110 11.63 -4.16 11.76
N LYS A 111 12.96 -4.22 11.93
CA LYS A 111 13.88 -4.73 10.90
C LYS A 111 13.58 -6.16 10.50
N GLU A 112 13.15 -6.99 11.44
CA GLU A 112 12.78 -8.39 11.22
C GLU A 112 11.59 -8.53 10.27
N HIS A 113 10.61 -7.64 10.37
CA HIS A 113 9.45 -7.60 9.46
C HIS A 113 9.91 -7.24 8.04
N ILE A 114 10.83 -6.27 7.91
CA ILE A 114 11.41 -5.91 6.60
C ILE A 114 12.18 -7.11 6.01
N GLN A 115 12.97 -7.81 6.79
CA GLN A 115 13.69 -9.00 6.35
C GLN A 115 12.73 -10.11 5.86
N GLN A 116 11.61 -10.30 6.55
CA GLN A 116 10.57 -11.23 6.11
C GLN A 116 9.94 -10.80 4.79
N LEU A 117 9.70 -9.50 4.58
CA LEU A 117 9.22 -8.97 3.31
C LEU A 117 10.21 -9.23 2.18
N LEU A 118 11.48 -8.92 2.39
CA LEU A 118 12.54 -9.17 1.40
C LEU A 118 12.65 -10.66 1.06
N LYS A 119 12.54 -11.55 2.05
CA LYS A 119 12.50 -13.00 1.83
C LYS A 119 11.28 -13.41 1.00
N LYS A 120 10.09 -12.83 1.26
CA LYS A 120 8.91 -13.09 0.42
C LYS A 120 9.09 -12.59 -1.03
N LEU A 121 9.81 -11.50 -1.21
CA LEU A 121 10.08 -10.93 -2.54
C LEU A 121 11.22 -11.65 -3.28
N SER A 122 12.07 -12.42 -2.60
CA SER A 122 13.17 -13.16 -3.26
C SER A 122 12.72 -14.27 -4.22
N VAL A 123 11.44 -14.65 -4.20
CA VAL A 123 10.85 -15.62 -5.13
C VAL A 123 10.52 -15.02 -6.50
N LEU A 124 10.57 -13.70 -6.66
CA LEU A 124 10.27 -13.04 -7.92
C LEU A 124 11.28 -13.48 -9.00
N SER A 125 10.79 -13.71 -10.19
CA SER A 125 11.55 -14.18 -11.34
C SER A 125 11.32 -13.31 -12.57
N THR A 126 12.14 -13.50 -13.60
CA THR A 126 12.01 -12.80 -14.89
C THR A 126 10.57 -12.90 -15.41
N GLY A 127 10.00 -11.76 -15.81
CA GLY A 127 8.62 -11.65 -16.27
C GLY A 127 7.59 -11.32 -15.19
N ASP A 128 7.98 -11.32 -13.91
CA ASP A 128 7.12 -10.86 -12.84
C ASP A 128 7.06 -9.33 -12.76
N TYR A 129 5.99 -8.81 -12.18
CA TYR A 129 5.79 -7.39 -11.92
C TYR A 129 5.73 -7.16 -10.42
N LEU A 130 6.47 -6.17 -9.93
CA LEU A 130 6.41 -5.69 -8.56
C LEU A 130 5.89 -4.26 -8.53
N ILE A 131 4.83 -4.04 -7.78
CA ILE A 131 4.20 -2.72 -7.61
C ILE A 131 4.37 -2.29 -6.17
N LEU A 132 5.22 -1.29 -5.95
CA LEU A 132 5.45 -0.68 -4.65
C LEU A 132 4.60 0.59 -4.55
N ALA A 133 3.68 0.65 -3.59
CA ALA A 133 2.73 1.76 -3.56
C ALA A 133 2.22 2.09 -2.15
N GLY A 134 2.09 3.38 -1.88
CA GLY A 134 1.50 3.89 -0.65
C GLY A 134 2.49 4.57 0.28
N SER A 135 1.98 5.00 1.43
CA SER A 135 2.79 5.65 2.45
C SER A 135 3.71 4.67 3.15
N VAL A 136 4.87 5.14 3.53
CA VAL A 136 5.82 4.43 4.38
C VAL A 136 5.42 4.66 5.84
N PRO A 137 5.43 3.63 6.72
CA PRO A 137 5.27 3.80 8.15
C PRO A 137 6.34 4.73 8.75
N MET A 138 5.98 5.57 9.72
CA MET A 138 6.84 6.65 10.24
C MET A 138 8.22 6.21 10.74
N LYS A 139 8.36 4.98 11.25
CA LYS A 139 9.61 4.48 11.79
C LYS A 139 10.50 3.76 10.77
N ILE A 140 10.03 3.62 9.54
CA ILE A 140 10.81 3.05 8.44
C ILE A 140 11.50 4.19 7.69
N ASN A 141 12.74 3.94 7.24
CA ASN A 141 13.46 4.88 6.41
C ASN A 141 12.70 5.13 5.10
N ASP A 142 12.65 6.38 4.66
CA ASP A 142 12.00 6.80 3.40
C ASP A 142 12.64 6.13 2.17
N THR A 143 13.86 5.63 2.29
CA THR A 143 14.56 4.87 1.24
C THR A 143 14.06 3.44 1.07
N ILE A 144 13.12 2.95 1.89
CA ILE A 144 12.72 1.53 1.93
C ILE A 144 12.32 0.96 0.57
N TYR A 145 11.63 1.73 -0.27
CA TYR A 145 11.27 1.27 -1.62
C TYR A 145 12.50 1.07 -2.51
N TYR A 146 13.47 1.95 -2.40
CA TYR A 146 14.77 1.81 -3.06
C TYR A 146 15.55 0.61 -2.52
N ASP A 147 15.57 0.42 -1.20
CA ASP A 147 16.24 -0.70 -0.56
C ASP A 147 15.62 -2.04 -0.97
N ILE A 148 14.29 -2.11 -1.08
CA ILE A 148 13.58 -3.29 -1.61
C ILE A 148 14.03 -3.59 -3.04
N LEU A 149 14.09 -2.59 -3.92
CA LEU A 149 14.51 -2.79 -5.32
C LEU A 149 15.95 -3.26 -5.42
N ASN A 150 16.86 -2.64 -4.68
CA ASN A 150 18.28 -3.00 -4.70
C ASN A 150 18.56 -4.38 -4.11
N SER A 151 17.81 -4.79 -3.07
CA SER A 151 18.00 -6.09 -2.43
C SER A 151 17.77 -7.27 -3.38
N GLN A 152 17.07 -7.05 -4.49
CA GLN A 152 16.79 -8.08 -5.48
C GLN A 152 17.94 -8.29 -6.49
N GLY A 153 18.98 -7.43 -6.45
CA GLY A 153 20.16 -7.56 -7.30
C GLY A 153 19.88 -7.53 -8.82
N LYS A 154 18.79 -6.88 -9.23
CA LYS A 154 18.27 -6.93 -10.60
C LYS A 154 17.90 -5.53 -11.08
N GLU A 155 17.97 -5.32 -12.40
CA GLU A 155 17.54 -4.07 -13.01
C GLU A 155 16.00 -3.99 -13.04
N TRP A 156 15.45 -2.84 -12.64
CA TRP A 156 14.03 -2.59 -12.59
C TRP A 156 13.63 -1.46 -13.53
N LEU A 157 12.49 -1.63 -14.20
CA LEU A 157 11.82 -0.54 -14.89
C LEU A 157 10.87 0.15 -13.91
N ILE A 158 11.18 1.38 -13.54
CA ILE A 158 10.46 2.12 -12.50
C ILE A 158 9.52 3.14 -13.13
N GLY A 159 8.26 3.14 -12.72
CA GLY A 159 7.27 4.14 -13.16
C GLY A 159 6.46 4.70 -12.00
N SER A 160 6.62 5.93 -11.58
CA SER A 160 5.68 6.91 -11.05
C SER A 160 6.25 8.03 -10.15
N LYS A 161 5.37 8.85 -9.61
CA LYS A 161 5.56 10.19 -9.08
C LYS A 161 6.16 10.27 -7.66
N ASP A 162 6.07 9.21 -6.87
CA ASP A 162 6.62 9.15 -5.50
C ASP A 162 8.11 8.79 -5.48
N ILE A 163 8.71 8.67 -6.66
CA ILE A 163 10.13 8.38 -6.90
C ILE A 163 10.99 9.63 -6.84
N ARG A 164 10.44 10.83 -6.61
CA ARG A 164 11.30 12.02 -6.54
C ARG A 164 12.50 11.79 -5.62
N THR A 165 12.26 11.22 -4.46
CA THR A 165 13.33 10.92 -3.49
C THR A 165 14.28 9.82 -3.99
N ALA A 166 13.76 8.78 -4.65
CA ALA A 166 14.59 7.72 -5.23
C ALA A 166 15.35 8.21 -6.47
N PHE A 167 14.77 9.09 -7.28
CA PHE A 167 15.40 9.66 -8.47
C PHE A 167 16.48 10.72 -8.15
N GLU A 168 16.34 11.46 -7.08
CA GLU A 168 17.38 12.39 -6.61
C GLU A 168 18.63 11.67 -6.10
N ILE A 169 18.46 10.44 -5.62
CA ILE A 169 19.55 9.59 -5.12
C ILE A 169 20.18 8.74 -6.24
N TYR A 170 19.43 8.42 -7.29
CA TYR A 170 19.88 7.57 -8.38
C TYR A 170 19.86 8.34 -9.70
N GLN A 171 21.04 8.70 -10.24
CA GLN A 171 21.20 9.13 -11.63
C GLN A 171 21.50 7.91 -12.51
N PRO A 172 20.50 7.24 -13.09
CA PRO A 172 20.77 6.15 -14.01
C PRO A 172 21.21 6.73 -15.35
N THR A 173 22.34 6.28 -15.82
CA THR A 173 22.93 6.65 -17.12
C THR A 173 22.14 6.18 -18.34
N ALA A 174 21.03 5.45 -18.16
CA ALA A 174 20.14 5.06 -19.25
C ALA A 174 18.72 4.72 -18.75
N ILE A 175 17.78 5.64 -18.83
CA ILE A 175 16.35 5.29 -18.82
C ILE A 175 15.79 5.53 -20.23
N LYS A 176 15.65 4.48 -21.02
CA LYS A 176 14.80 4.46 -22.22
C LYS A 176 13.44 3.87 -21.82
N GLY A 177 12.54 4.69 -21.27
CA GLY A 177 11.17 4.30 -20.97
C GLY A 177 10.28 5.52 -20.87
N LYS A 178 9.11 5.50 -21.50
CA LYS A 178 8.09 6.54 -21.37
C LYS A 178 7.61 6.60 -19.91
N ILE A 179 7.86 7.71 -19.23
CA ILE A 179 7.28 8.02 -17.93
C ILE A 179 5.77 8.24 -18.14
N LEU A 180 4.95 7.34 -17.67
CA LEU A 180 3.52 7.57 -17.53
C LEU A 180 3.31 8.60 -16.42
N LYS A 181 3.15 9.86 -16.81
CA LYS A 181 2.81 10.97 -15.91
C LYS A 181 1.34 10.88 -15.57
N SER A 182 0.94 10.17 -14.53
CA SER A 182 -0.25 10.45 -13.71
C SER A 182 -0.68 9.26 -12.86
N PHE A 183 -0.95 9.48 -11.61
CA PHE A 183 -1.78 8.74 -10.64
C PHE A 183 -1.49 7.26 -10.33
N PHE A 184 -0.44 6.62 -10.84
CA PHE A 184 -0.18 5.22 -10.59
C PHE A 184 1.00 4.98 -9.64
N PRO A 185 0.91 3.93 -8.81
CA PRO A 185 1.99 3.45 -7.98
C PRO A 185 3.22 3.08 -8.82
N CYS A 186 4.38 3.00 -8.17
CA CYS A 186 5.60 2.52 -8.80
C CYS A 186 5.39 1.10 -9.32
N VAL A 187 5.44 0.93 -10.64
CA VAL A 187 5.39 -0.39 -11.28
C VAL A 187 6.80 -0.74 -11.74
N CYS A 188 7.33 -1.81 -11.19
CA CYS A 188 8.63 -2.33 -11.54
C CYS A 188 8.45 -3.65 -12.29
N ARG A 189 9.03 -3.75 -13.49
CA ARG A 189 9.05 -4.98 -14.27
C ARG A 189 10.44 -5.61 -14.18
N PHE A 190 10.45 -6.87 -13.95
CA PHE A 190 11.64 -7.71 -14.09
C PHE A 190 11.93 -7.90 -15.57
N PRO A 191 13.14 -7.60 -16.07
CA PRO A 191 13.51 -7.89 -17.45
C PRO A 191 13.54 -9.36 -17.75
#